data_5353b149a124a623c305e94cfb97301c
#
_entry.id   5353b149a124a623c305e94cfb97301c
#
_cell.length_a   1.000
_cell.length_b   1.000
_cell.length_c   1.000
_cell.angle_alpha   90.00
_cell.angle_beta   90.00
_cell.angle_gamma   90.00
#
_symmetry.space_group_name_H-M   'P 1'
#
loop_
_entity.id
_entity.type
_entity.pdbx_description
1 polymer ?
#
loop_
_entity_poly.entity_id
_entity_poly.type
_entity_poly.pdbx_seq_one_letter_code
_entity_poly.pdbx_strand_id
1 'polypeptide(L)' 'MVGFGKIDGVWYYFDSAGAMRTGWVRDQGTWYYL' A
#
# COMPACT_ATOMS: atom_id res chain seq x y z
N MET A 1 2.62 -5.46 9.49
CA MET A 1 1.48 -5.55 8.58
C MET A 1 1.96 -5.40 7.16
N VAL A 2 1.48 -6.22 6.26
CA VAL A 2 1.92 -6.24 4.87
C VAL A 2 0.67 -6.20 3.98
N GLY A 3 0.77 -5.46 2.89
CA GLY A 3 -0.34 -5.33 1.94
C GLY A 3 -1.17 -4.08 2.18
N PHE A 4 -2.36 -4.05 1.61
CA PHE A 4 -3.23 -2.89 1.71
C PHE A 4 -3.91 -2.79 3.07
N GLY A 5 -4.00 -1.58 3.59
CA GLY A 5 -4.71 -1.29 4.82
C GLY A 5 -5.41 0.04 4.74
N LYS A 6 -6.58 0.15 5.37
CA LYS A 6 -7.34 1.39 5.42
C LYS A 6 -7.28 1.95 6.83
N ILE A 7 -6.75 3.16 6.96
CA ILE A 7 -6.59 3.84 8.24
C ILE A 7 -7.24 5.22 8.13
N ASP A 8 -8.19 5.50 9.01
CA ASP A 8 -8.93 6.77 9.03
C ASP A 8 -9.55 7.12 7.67
N GLY A 9 -10.05 6.09 6.97
CA GLY A 9 -10.67 6.28 5.67
C GLY A 9 -9.70 6.46 4.52
N VAL A 10 -8.39 6.30 4.76
CA VAL A 10 -7.35 6.45 3.75
C VAL A 10 -6.64 5.12 3.54
N TRP A 11 -6.46 4.76 2.26
CA TRP A 11 -5.77 3.53 1.90
C TRP A 11 -4.26 3.72 1.91
N TYR A 12 -3.56 2.74 2.49
CA TYR A 12 -2.10 2.68 2.50
C TYR A 12 -1.66 1.31 2.06
N TYR A 13 -0.42 1.21 1.59
CA TYR A 13 0.20 -0.05 1.26
C TYR A 13 1.46 -0.24 2.09
N PHE A 14 1.59 -1.41 2.70
CA PHE A 14 2.76 -1.76 3.50
C PHE A 14 3.55 -2.82 2.74
N ASP A 15 4.84 -2.53 2.51
CA ASP A 15 5.70 -3.46 1.79
C ASP A 15 6.12 -4.65 2.66
N SER A 16 6.96 -5.54 2.11
CA SER A 16 7.36 -6.76 2.81
C SER A 16 8.14 -6.47 4.10
N ALA A 17 8.74 -5.31 4.20
CA ALA A 17 9.44 -4.89 5.43
C ALA A 17 8.49 -4.22 6.43
N GLY A 18 7.21 -4.06 6.07
CA GLY A 18 6.24 -3.38 6.92
C GLY A 18 6.28 -1.86 6.80
N ALA A 19 7.03 -1.33 5.85
CA ALA A 19 7.13 0.11 5.65
C ALA A 19 5.93 0.62 4.84
N MET A 20 5.36 1.73 5.26
CA MET A 20 4.23 2.34 4.57
C MET A 20 4.68 2.98 3.25
N ARG A 21 3.92 2.72 2.21
CA ARG A 21 4.15 3.27 0.88
C ARG A 21 2.96 4.10 0.43
N THR A 22 3.25 5.24 -0.21
CA THR A 22 2.22 6.10 -0.80
C THR A 22 2.63 6.46 -2.21
N GLY A 23 1.69 7.02 -3.00
CA GLY A 23 1.91 7.30 -4.40
C GLY A 23 1.70 6.03 -5.22
N TRP A 24 2.54 5.81 -6.23
CA TRP A 24 2.40 4.64 -7.10
C TRP A 24 2.93 3.39 -6.41
N VAL A 25 2.07 2.37 -6.35
CA VAL A 25 2.41 1.08 -5.78
C VAL A 25 2.05 -0.01 -6.77
N ARG A 26 2.98 -0.93 -7.01
CA ARG A 26 2.72 -2.09 -7.86
C ARG A 26 2.53 -3.31 -6.98
N ASP A 27 1.37 -3.97 -7.13
CA ASP A 27 1.06 -5.18 -6.39
C ASP A 27 0.51 -6.22 -7.36
N GLN A 28 1.17 -7.38 -7.42
CA GLN A 28 0.79 -8.49 -8.29
C GLN A 28 0.58 -8.06 -9.75
N GLY A 29 1.47 -7.19 -10.22
CA GLY A 29 1.43 -6.71 -11.60
C GLY A 29 0.43 -5.60 -11.86
N THR A 30 -0.28 -5.15 -10.85
CA THR A 30 -1.25 -4.06 -10.98
C THR A 30 -0.74 -2.81 -10.29
N TRP A 31 -0.85 -1.67 -10.97
CA TRP A 31 -0.45 -0.39 -10.41
C TRP A 31 -1.60 0.27 -9.68
N TYR A 32 -1.32 0.80 -8.50
CA TYR A 32 -2.27 1.56 -7.70
C TYR A 32 -1.66 2.91 -7.35
N TYR A 33 -2.49 3.92 -7.28
CA TYR A 33 -2.08 5.25 -6.83
C TYR A 33 -2.77 5.57 -5.51
N LEU A 34 -1.98 5.73 -4.46
CA LEU A 34 -2.48 5.94 -3.10
C LEU A 34 -2.23 7.36 -2.58
#